data_d53d1225acb743b7013611ea03441a7c
#
_entry.id   d53d1225acb743b7013611ea03441a7c
#
_cell.length_a   1.000
_cell.length_b   1.000
_cell.length_c   1.000
_cell.angle_alpha   90.00
_cell.angle_beta   90.00
_cell.angle_gamma   90.00
#
_symmetry.space_group_name_H-M   'P 1'
#
loop_
_entity.id
_entity.type
_entity.pdbx_description
1 polymer ?
#
loop_
_entity_poly.entity_id
_entity_poly.type
_entity_poly.pdbx_seq_one_letter_code
_entity_poly.pdbx_strand_id
1 'polypeptide(L)'
;MPAKHEATFQAWLEEHRGIFVKVARSFARGENDVGELQQEMMFQLWLSLPRYAGQAKPSTWIYRVCLNTALTWRRGAQRRERRIEPEADISRLAADAANPAESAGEKDLLEQLYSALQAMPESERALVLLMLDGLAYREIAEVTGMTENHVGVALTRARKRLAALLKGVTAALE
;
A
#
# COMPACT_ATOMS: atom_id res chain seq x y z
N MET A 1 -4.72 27.25 -16.75
CA MET A 1 -3.98 26.04 -16.39
C MET A 1 -4.53 25.31 -15.15
N PRO A 2 -4.99 25.96 -14.05
CA PRO A 2 -5.49 25.22 -12.87
C PRO A 2 -6.72 24.36 -13.16
N ALA A 3 -7.71 24.83 -13.90
CA ALA A 3 -8.94 24.10 -14.20
C ALA A 3 -8.73 22.74 -14.91
N LYS A 4 -7.73 22.63 -15.77
CA LYS A 4 -7.40 21.37 -16.46
C LYS A 4 -6.80 20.33 -15.51
N HIS A 5 -5.93 20.76 -14.59
CA HIS A 5 -5.36 19.87 -13.58
C HIS A 5 -6.41 19.40 -12.57
N GLU A 6 -7.35 20.26 -12.21
CA GLU A 6 -8.45 19.92 -11.31
C GLU A 6 -9.35 18.85 -11.93
N ALA A 7 -9.79 19.02 -13.17
CA ALA A 7 -10.60 18.02 -13.87
C ALA A 7 -9.86 16.67 -14.02
N THR A 8 -8.56 16.71 -14.35
CA THR A 8 -7.74 15.51 -14.44
C THR A 8 -7.61 14.82 -13.08
N PHE A 9 -7.39 15.59 -12.02
CA PHE A 9 -7.28 15.06 -10.66
C PHE A 9 -8.55 14.37 -10.21
N GLN A 10 -9.71 15.02 -10.41
CA GLN A 10 -11.01 14.44 -10.06
C GLN A 10 -11.28 13.14 -10.82
N ALA A 11 -11.06 13.14 -12.14
CA ALA A 11 -11.20 11.94 -12.97
C ALA A 11 -10.30 10.79 -12.49
N TRP A 12 -9.05 11.09 -12.13
CA TRP A 12 -8.11 10.08 -11.63
C TRP A 12 -8.48 9.54 -10.25
N LEU A 13 -9.02 10.38 -9.36
CA LEU A 13 -9.51 9.93 -8.06
C LEU A 13 -10.72 9.00 -8.21
N GLU A 14 -11.63 9.28 -9.13
CA GLU A 14 -12.79 8.43 -9.39
C GLU A 14 -12.38 7.09 -10.01
N GLU A 15 -11.59 7.15 -11.09
CA GLU A 15 -11.20 5.96 -11.85
C GLU A 15 -10.23 5.04 -11.07
N HIS A 16 -9.34 5.61 -10.27
CA HIS A 16 -8.25 4.88 -9.62
C HIS A 16 -8.35 4.86 -8.08
N ARG A 17 -9.53 5.10 -7.53
CA ARG A 17 -9.78 5.11 -6.08
C ARG A 17 -9.23 3.88 -5.35
N GLY A 18 -9.33 2.70 -5.97
CA GLY A 18 -8.85 1.44 -5.41
C GLY A 18 -7.35 1.42 -5.11
N ILE A 19 -6.52 2.17 -5.87
CA ILE A 19 -5.08 2.23 -5.64
C ILE A 19 -4.78 2.86 -4.28
N PHE A 20 -5.42 3.98 -3.96
CA PHE A 20 -5.22 4.69 -2.68
C PHE A 20 -5.59 3.81 -1.48
N VAL A 21 -6.74 3.12 -1.58
CA VAL A 21 -7.22 2.22 -0.52
C VAL A 21 -6.25 1.06 -0.33
N LYS A 22 -5.86 0.38 -1.39
CA LYS A 22 -4.97 -0.79 -1.33
C LYS A 22 -3.59 -0.44 -0.78
N VAL A 23 -2.99 0.64 -1.26
CA VAL A 23 -1.69 1.08 -0.77
C VAL A 23 -1.79 1.51 0.69
N ALA A 24 -2.79 2.32 1.05
CA ALA A 24 -2.93 2.78 2.44
C ALA A 24 -3.11 1.62 3.41
N ARG A 25 -4.02 0.68 3.14
CA ARG A 25 -4.23 -0.50 4.00
C ARG A 25 -3.02 -1.42 4.09
N SER A 26 -2.16 -1.43 3.09
CA SER A 26 -0.94 -2.23 3.10
C SER A 26 0.19 -1.59 3.91
N PHE A 27 0.25 -0.28 4.01
CA PHE A 27 1.39 0.42 4.63
C PHE A 27 1.06 1.08 5.97
N ALA A 28 -0.20 1.45 6.23
CA ALA A 28 -0.64 2.03 7.49
C ALA A 28 -1.14 0.96 8.47
N ARG A 29 -1.10 1.27 9.76
CA ARG A 29 -1.61 0.43 10.85
C ARG A 29 -2.78 1.13 11.52
N GLY A 30 -3.96 0.51 11.45
CA GLY A 30 -5.19 1.08 12.00
C GLY A 30 -5.90 2.05 11.07
N GLU A 31 -7.19 2.24 11.29
CA GLU A 31 -8.08 2.99 10.39
C GLU A 31 -7.73 4.49 10.29
N ASN A 32 -7.31 5.10 11.41
CA ASN A 32 -6.91 6.51 11.42
C ASN A 32 -5.68 6.74 10.53
N ASP A 33 -4.65 5.91 10.67
CA ASP A 33 -3.44 5.96 9.85
C ASP A 33 -3.74 5.73 8.37
N VAL A 34 -4.68 4.83 8.06
CA VAL A 34 -5.13 4.57 6.67
C VAL A 34 -5.74 5.84 6.08
N GLY A 35 -6.62 6.53 6.83
CA GLY A 35 -7.24 7.77 6.39
C GLY A 35 -6.22 8.90 6.18
N GLU A 36 -5.30 9.08 7.12
CA GLU A 36 -4.22 10.08 7.01
C GLU A 36 -3.31 9.80 5.80
N LEU A 37 -2.90 8.55 5.60
CA LEU A 37 -2.06 8.19 4.48
C LEU A 37 -2.78 8.38 3.14
N GLN A 38 -4.09 8.09 3.05
CA GLN A 38 -4.87 8.36 1.85
C GLN A 38 -4.91 9.85 1.52
N GLN A 39 -5.15 10.71 2.51
CA GLN A 39 -5.13 12.17 2.32
C GLN A 39 -3.77 12.66 1.85
N GLU A 40 -2.69 12.17 2.45
CA GLU A 40 -1.33 12.53 2.03
C GLU A 40 -1.03 12.09 0.59
N MET A 41 -1.45 10.87 0.20
CA MET A 41 -1.29 10.40 -1.18
C MET A 41 -2.06 11.29 -2.19
N MET A 42 -3.31 11.67 -1.87
CA MET A 42 -4.10 12.56 -2.71
C MET A 42 -3.44 13.94 -2.85
N PHE A 43 -2.93 14.46 -1.75
CA PHE A 43 -2.20 15.73 -1.75
C PHE A 43 -0.92 15.66 -2.60
N GLN A 44 -0.12 14.61 -2.43
CA GLN A 44 1.09 14.41 -3.24
C GLN A 44 0.78 14.17 -4.71
N LEU A 45 -0.32 13.48 -5.02
CA LEU A 45 -0.78 13.33 -6.41
C LEU A 45 -1.13 14.68 -7.01
N TRP A 46 -1.89 15.52 -6.30
CA TRP A 46 -2.20 16.87 -6.73
C TRP A 46 -0.95 17.68 -7.05
N LEU A 47 0.03 17.69 -6.15
CA LEU A 47 1.30 18.40 -6.33
C LEU A 47 2.14 17.85 -7.49
N SER A 48 1.96 16.57 -7.86
CA SER A 48 2.71 15.92 -8.92
C SER A 48 2.14 16.13 -10.31
N LEU A 49 0.85 16.46 -10.44
CA LEU A 49 0.15 16.60 -11.72
C LEU A 49 0.83 17.56 -12.72
N PRO A 50 1.36 18.74 -12.33
CA PRO A 50 2.07 19.61 -13.25
C PRO A 50 3.30 18.98 -13.92
N ARG A 51 3.86 17.92 -13.33
CA ARG A 51 5.02 17.18 -13.86
C ARG A 51 4.63 15.98 -14.71
N TYR A 52 3.36 15.62 -14.73
CA TYR A 52 2.87 14.51 -15.55
C TYR A 52 2.85 14.89 -17.02
N ALA A 53 3.76 14.30 -17.80
CA ALA A 53 3.93 14.58 -19.23
C ALA A 53 3.18 13.59 -20.16
N GLY A 54 2.35 12.69 -19.60
CA GLY A 54 1.63 11.70 -20.39
C GLY A 54 2.47 10.53 -20.92
N GLN A 55 3.71 10.38 -20.48
CA GLN A 55 4.62 9.32 -20.94
C GLN A 55 4.29 7.95 -20.34
N ALA A 56 3.78 7.92 -19.10
CA ALA A 56 3.31 6.71 -18.43
C ALA A 56 1.78 6.68 -18.39
N LYS A 57 1.20 5.49 -18.23
CA LYS A 57 -0.24 5.37 -17.96
C LYS A 57 -0.59 6.12 -16.65
N PRO A 58 -1.78 6.73 -16.54
CA PRO A 58 -2.24 7.37 -15.29
C PRO A 58 -2.09 6.47 -14.07
N SER A 59 -2.53 5.20 -14.15
CA SER A 59 -2.40 4.24 -13.06
C SER A 59 -0.96 4.01 -12.62
N THR A 60 -0.01 3.89 -13.56
CA THR A 60 1.42 3.73 -13.28
C THR A 60 1.99 4.95 -12.54
N TRP A 61 1.60 6.16 -12.96
CA TRP A 61 1.98 7.40 -12.30
C TRP A 61 1.42 7.49 -10.88
N ILE A 62 0.12 7.18 -10.73
CA ILE A 62 -0.56 7.19 -9.42
C ILE A 62 0.12 6.19 -8.47
N TYR A 63 0.39 4.96 -8.92
CA TYR A 63 1.11 3.97 -8.12
C TYR A 63 2.47 4.48 -7.65
N ARG A 64 3.26 5.08 -8.56
CA ARG A 64 4.57 5.66 -8.20
C ARG A 64 4.42 6.71 -7.10
N VAL A 65 3.47 7.62 -7.22
CA VAL A 65 3.23 8.67 -6.22
C VAL A 65 2.77 8.05 -4.90
N CYS A 66 1.78 7.16 -4.92
CA CYS A 66 1.23 6.52 -3.72
C CYS A 66 2.28 5.69 -2.97
N LEU A 67 3.07 4.87 -3.67
CA LEU A 67 4.10 4.04 -3.03
C LEU A 67 5.23 4.88 -2.45
N ASN A 68 5.70 5.90 -3.17
CA ASN A 68 6.72 6.81 -2.64
C ASN A 68 6.23 7.56 -1.40
N THR A 69 4.98 8.01 -1.41
CA THR A 69 4.34 8.66 -0.26
C THR A 69 4.24 7.70 0.92
N ALA A 70 3.76 6.47 0.70
CA ALA A 70 3.63 5.45 1.73
C ALA A 70 4.97 5.07 2.38
N LEU A 71 6.02 4.89 1.57
CA LEU A 71 7.36 4.60 2.06
C LEU A 71 7.94 5.75 2.90
N THR A 72 7.70 6.99 2.48
CA THR A 72 8.16 8.18 3.22
C THR A 72 7.38 8.34 4.53
N TRP A 73 6.07 8.16 4.48
CA TRP A 73 5.19 8.20 5.65
C TRP A 73 5.59 7.16 6.70
N ARG A 74 5.88 5.93 6.27
CA ARG A 74 6.34 4.83 7.12
C ARG A 74 7.65 5.14 7.84
N ARG A 75 8.64 5.69 7.12
CA ARG A 75 9.91 6.14 7.73
C ARG A 75 9.68 7.22 8.79
N GLY A 76 8.76 8.13 8.55
CA GLY A 76 8.35 9.16 9.51
C GLY A 76 7.71 8.56 10.76
N ALA A 77 6.79 7.59 10.59
CA ALA A 77 6.15 6.88 11.69
C ALA A 77 7.19 6.13 12.55
N GLN A 78 8.09 5.36 11.92
CA GLN A 78 9.16 4.64 12.63
C GLN A 78 10.09 5.57 13.41
N ARG A 79 10.38 6.77 12.88
CA ARG A 79 11.18 7.78 13.60
C ARG A 79 10.44 8.33 14.82
N ARG A 80 9.11 8.52 14.72
CA ARG A 80 8.28 8.94 15.85
C ARG A 80 8.23 7.86 16.93
N GLU A 81 7.99 6.60 16.54
CA GLU A 81 7.98 5.44 17.46
C GLU A 81 9.30 5.29 18.23
N ARG A 82 10.47 5.53 17.58
CA ARG A 82 11.79 5.47 18.20
C ARG A 82 12.11 6.65 19.12
N ARG A 83 11.43 7.79 18.97
CA ARG A 83 11.62 8.99 19.79
C ARG A 83 10.74 9.01 21.03
N ILE A 84 9.66 8.24 21.03
CA ILE A 84 8.84 8.00 22.21
C ILE A 84 9.64 6.96 23.02
N GLU A 85 10.34 7.41 24.10
CA GLU A 85 10.94 6.49 25.06
C GLU A 85 9.89 5.50 25.57
N PRO A 86 10.30 4.26 25.93
CA PRO A 86 9.35 3.22 26.31
C PRO A 86 8.81 3.46 27.73
N GLU A 87 7.97 4.43 27.94
CA GLU A 87 6.97 4.37 29.00
C GLU A 87 5.83 3.53 28.46
N ALA A 88 5.76 2.33 29.02
CA ALA A 88 4.91 1.24 28.63
C ALA A 88 3.43 1.65 28.57
N ASP A 89 2.90 1.80 27.39
CA ASP A 89 1.47 1.76 27.20
C ASP A 89 1.06 0.37 26.66
N ILE A 90 0.81 -0.54 27.61
CA ILE A 90 0.30 -1.89 27.37
C ILE A 90 -1.15 -1.85 26.83
N SER A 91 -1.77 -0.66 26.74
CA SER A 91 -3.16 -0.51 26.32
C SER A 91 -3.38 -0.65 24.81
N ARG A 92 -2.31 -0.70 24.01
CA ARG A 92 -2.39 -0.87 22.54
C ARG A 92 -2.57 -2.30 22.05
N LEU A 93 -2.57 -3.28 22.96
CA LEU A 93 -2.76 -4.70 22.60
C LEU A 93 -4.24 -5.14 22.63
N ALA A 94 -5.18 -4.25 22.93
CA ALA A 94 -6.58 -4.61 23.16
C ALA A 94 -7.60 -3.93 22.21
N ALA A 95 -7.19 -3.49 21.04
CA ALA A 95 -8.12 -2.85 20.11
C ALA A 95 -8.20 -3.58 18.76
N ASP A 96 -8.45 -4.88 18.78
CA ASP A 96 -8.91 -5.61 17.61
C ASP A 96 -9.90 -6.72 18.03
N ALA A 97 -11.09 -6.28 18.37
CA ALA A 97 -12.27 -7.15 18.41
C ALA A 97 -13.43 -6.37 17.80
N ALA A 98 -13.44 -6.17 16.51
CA ALA A 98 -14.61 -5.70 15.78
C ALA A 98 -15.39 -6.90 15.28
N ASN A 99 -16.52 -7.02 15.87
CA ASN A 99 -17.71 -7.85 15.73
C ASN A 99 -17.97 -8.47 14.33
N PRO A 100 -18.30 -9.78 14.24
CA PRO A 100 -18.60 -10.48 13.01
C PRO A 100 -20.11 -10.55 12.78
N ALA A 101 -20.60 -9.99 11.69
CA ALA A 101 -21.84 -10.44 11.08
C ALA A 101 -21.86 -10.16 9.59
N GLU A 102 -22.02 -11.25 8.84
CA GLU A 102 -22.46 -11.34 7.45
C GLU A 102 -21.44 -10.99 6.33
N SER A 103 -21.04 -12.00 5.62
CA SER A 103 -20.00 -12.21 4.60
C SER A 103 -18.59 -12.49 5.18
N ALA A 104 -18.49 -13.32 6.18
CA ALA A 104 -17.28 -13.57 6.97
C ALA A 104 -16.08 -14.07 6.14
N GLY A 105 -16.27 -14.88 5.11
CA GLY A 105 -15.16 -15.54 4.44
C GLY A 105 -14.29 -14.63 3.57
N GLU A 106 -14.89 -13.74 2.77
CA GLU A 106 -14.12 -12.87 1.86
C GLU A 106 -13.44 -11.71 2.59
N LYS A 107 -14.12 -11.12 3.58
CA LYS A 107 -13.54 -10.07 4.42
C LYS A 107 -12.38 -10.60 5.24
N ASP A 108 -12.55 -11.78 5.84
CA ASP A 108 -11.52 -12.43 6.63
C ASP A 108 -10.29 -12.76 5.78
N LEU A 109 -10.47 -13.30 4.57
CA LEU A 109 -9.38 -13.55 3.64
C LEU A 109 -8.66 -12.27 3.23
N LEU A 110 -9.38 -11.18 3.00
CA LEU A 110 -8.79 -9.90 2.65
C LEU A 110 -8.00 -9.29 3.81
N GLU A 111 -8.50 -9.41 5.03
CA GLU A 111 -7.79 -8.97 6.24
C GLU A 111 -6.53 -9.80 6.49
N GLN A 112 -6.59 -11.11 6.29
CA GLN A 112 -5.44 -12.00 6.34
C GLN A 112 -4.38 -11.60 5.30
N LEU A 113 -4.79 -11.27 4.08
CA LEU A 113 -3.89 -10.80 3.04
C LEU A 113 -3.19 -9.48 3.44
N TYR A 114 -3.94 -8.50 3.95
CA TYR A 114 -3.34 -7.24 4.40
C TYR A 114 -2.41 -7.44 5.60
N SER A 115 -2.75 -8.30 6.54
CA SER A 115 -1.88 -8.67 7.65
C SER A 115 -0.58 -9.30 7.18
N ALA A 116 -0.65 -10.23 6.23
CA ALA A 116 0.52 -10.85 5.63
C ALA A 116 1.38 -9.82 4.87
N LEU A 117 0.76 -8.91 4.11
CA LEU A 117 1.46 -7.82 3.43
C LEU A 117 2.17 -6.90 4.43
N GLN A 118 1.53 -6.53 5.53
CA GLN A 118 2.12 -5.68 6.57
C GLN A 118 3.31 -6.34 7.28
N ALA A 119 3.36 -7.66 7.35
CA ALA A 119 4.48 -8.41 7.90
C ALA A 119 5.68 -8.53 6.93
N MET A 120 5.49 -8.21 5.64
CA MET A 120 6.57 -8.25 4.65
C MET A 120 7.48 -7.01 4.72
N PRO A 121 8.76 -7.12 4.30
CA PRO A 121 9.60 -5.95 4.03
C PRO A 121 8.91 -4.99 3.05
N GLU A 122 9.07 -3.69 3.26
CA GLU A 122 8.35 -2.64 2.50
C GLU A 122 8.55 -2.73 0.98
N SER A 123 9.78 -3.03 0.55
CA SER A 123 10.10 -3.19 -0.88
C SER A 123 9.40 -4.41 -1.51
N GLU A 124 9.37 -5.54 -0.82
CA GLU A 124 8.70 -6.75 -1.28
C GLU A 124 7.17 -6.56 -1.27
N ARG A 125 6.64 -5.90 -0.26
CA ARG A 125 5.21 -5.53 -0.14
C ARG A 125 4.76 -4.69 -1.33
N ALA A 126 5.53 -3.66 -1.69
CA ALA A 126 5.24 -2.81 -2.85
C ALA A 126 5.18 -3.64 -4.15
N LEU A 127 6.15 -4.54 -4.37
CA LEU A 127 6.17 -5.41 -5.55
C LEU A 127 4.97 -6.35 -5.60
N VAL A 128 4.61 -6.94 -4.47
CA VAL A 128 3.45 -7.85 -4.39
C VAL A 128 2.15 -7.11 -4.68
N LEU A 129 1.97 -5.90 -4.15
CA LEU A 129 0.79 -5.08 -4.44
C LEU A 129 0.62 -4.82 -5.94
N LEU A 130 1.69 -4.40 -6.60
CA LEU A 130 1.68 -4.12 -8.04
C LEU A 130 1.37 -5.39 -8.85
N MET A 131 1.93 -6.52 -8.45
CA MET A 131 1.65 -7.82 -9.06
C MET A 131 0.19 -8.26 -8.86
N LEU A 132 -0.36 -8.12 -7.65
CA LEU A 132 -1.75 -8.48 -7.36
C LEU A 132 -2.75 -7.62 -8.12
N ASP A 133 -2.38 -6.40 -8.44
CA ASP A 133 -3.16 -5.49 -9.29
C ASP A 133 -2.98 -5.75 -10.80
N GLY A 134 -2.24 -6.80 -11.15
CA GLY A 134 -2.10 -7.25 -12.53
C GLY A 134 -1.14 -6.43 -13.39
N LEU A 135 -0.26 -5.61 -12.80
CA LEU A 135 0.74 -4.88 -13.54
C LEU A 135 1.76 -5.83 -14.19
N ALA A 136 2.07 -5.59 -15.46
CA ALA A 136 3.15 -6.29 -16.14
C ALA A 136 4.52 -5.92 -15.56
N TYR A 137 5.53 -6.78 -15.69
CA TYR A 137 6.87 -6.54 -15.15
C TYR A 137 7.47 -5.22 -15.63
N ARG A 138 7.20 -4.83 -16.87
CA ARG A 138 7.60 -3.53 -17.42
C ARG A 138 6.96 -2.37 -16.65
N GLU A 139 5.67 -2.44 -16.35
CA GLU A 139 4.95 -1.41 -15.58
C GLU A 139 5.45 -1.35 -14.14
N ILE A 140 5.72 -2.51 -13.52
CA ILE A 140 6.33 -2.58 -12.19
C ILE A 140 7.73 -1.95 -12.19
N ALA A 141 8.52 -2.21 -13.23
CA ALA A 141 9.83 -1.59 -13.41
C ALA A 141 9.73 -0.06 -13.54
N GLU A 142 8.74 0.43 -14.29
CA GLU A 142 8.46 1.87 -14.43
C GLU A 142 8.05 2.50 -13.09
N VAL A 143 7.22 1.82 -12.27
CA VAL A 143 6.79 2.31 -10.95
C VAL A 143 7.96 2.35 -9.97
N THR A 144 8.77 1.29 -9.93
CA THR A 144 9.79 1.07 -8.88
C THR A 144 11.15 1.64 -9.23
N GLY A 145 11.42 1.93 -10.51
CA GLY A 145 12.75 2.30 -11.01
C GLY A 145 13.71 1.12 -11.14
N MET A 146 13.23 -0.11 -11.03
CA MET A 146 14.02 -1.34 -11.20
C MET A 146 14.08 -1.74 -12.69
N THR A 147 14.99 -2.65 -13.03
CA THR A 147 14.95 -3.33 -14.33
C THR A 147 13.92 -4.47 -14.30
N GLU A 148 13.36 -4.85 -15.45
CA GLU A 148 12.38 -5.95 -15.54
C GLU A 148 12.96 -7.28 -15.02
N ASN A 149 14.23 -7.57 -15.31
CA ASN A 149 14.93 -8.73 -14.78
C ASN A 149 14.99 -8.72 -13.24
N HIS A 150 15.29 -7.58 -12.65
CA HIS A 150 15.34 -7.43 -11.21
C HIS A 150 13.95 -7.58 -10.58
N VAL A 151 12.90 -7.04 -11.20
CA VAL A 151 11.51 -7.23 -10.82
C VAL A 151 11.17 -8.72 -10.77
N GLY A 152 11.50 -9.50 -11.81
CA GLY A 152 11.24 -10.94 -11.85
C GLY A 152 11.88 -11.73 -10.70
N VAL A 153 13.17 -11.46 -10.43
CA VAL A 153 13.90 -12.10 -9.34
C VAL A 153 13.32 -11.70 -7.97
N ALA A 154 13.05 -10.41 -7.78
CA ALA A 154 12.51 -9.89 -6.53
C ALA A 154 11.08 -10.40 -6.26
N LEU A 155 10.22 -10.46 -7.27
CA LEU A 155 8.88 -11.03 -7.17
C LEU A 155 8.89 -12.52 -6.82
N THR A 156 9.83 -13.27 -7.35
CA THR A 156 9.96 -14.71 -7.00
C THR A 156 10.19 -14.89 -5.50
N ARG A 157 11.05 -14.09 -4.88
CA ARG A 157 11.27 -14.09 -3.42
C ARG A 157 10.06 -13.59 -2.65
N ALA A 158 9.47 -12.49 -3.09
CA ALA A 158 8.31 -11.89 -2.45
C ALA A 158 7.10 -12.84 -2.43
N ARG A 159 6.83 -13.56 -3.53
CA ARG A 159 5.77 -14.58 -3.60
C ARG A 159 6.00 -15.73 -2.61
N LYS A 160 7.22 -16.24 -2.50
CA LYS A 160 7.55 -17.30 -1.54
C LYS A 160 7.32 -16.83 -0.11
N ARG A 161 7.71 -15.60 0.21
CA ARG A 161 7.49 -15.01 1.54
C ARG A 161 6.00 -14.84 1.84
N LEU A 162 5.24 -14.28 0.90
CA LEU A 162 3.79 -14.13 1.05
C LEU A 162 3.09 -15.48 1.28
N ALA A 163 3.43 -16.49 0.48
CA ALA A 163 2.87 -17.83 0.62
C ALA A 163 3.19 -18.46 1.99
N ALA A 164 4.39 -18.23 2.53
CA ALA A 164 4.75 -18.69 3.86
C ALA A 164 3.96 -18.00 4.97
N LEU A 165 3.76 -16.67 4.84
CA LEU A 165 2.97 -15.88 5.79
C LEU A 165 1.50 -16.30 5.80
N LEU A 166 0.89 -16.49 4.62
CA LEU A 166 -0.50 -16.94 4.51
C LEU A 166 -0.72 -18.35 5.05
N LYS A 167 0.21 -19.29 4.84
CA LYS A 167 0.14 -20.62 5.45
C LYS A 167 0.22 -20.58 6.98
N GLY A 168 1.03 -19.69 7.53
CA GLY A 168 1.12 -19.50 8.99
C GLY A 168 -0.18 -19.00 9.60
N VAL A 169 -0.92 -18.15 8.88
CA VAL A 169 -2.22 -17.62 9.31
C VAL A 169 -3.28 -18.71 9.28
N THR A 170 -3.38 -19.51 8.22
CA THR A 170 -4.34 -20.63 8.13
C THR A 170 -4.09 -21.71 9.17
N ALA A 171 -2.83 -22.03 9.47
CA ALA A 171 -2.48 -23.01 10.50
C ALA A 171 -2.77 -22.53 11.95
N ALA A 172 -2.89 -21.23 12.17
CA ALA A 172 -3.24 -20.66 13.47
C ALA A 172 -4.76 -20.59 13.72
N LEU A 173 -5.58 -20.85 12.68
CA LEU A 173 -7.05 -20.86 12.74
C LEU A 173 -7.64 -22.27 12.81
N GLU A 174 -6.82 -23.32 12.67
CA GLU A 174 -7.17 -24.74 12.91
C GLU A 174 -6.87 -25.15 14.37
#